data_b032e98430669ec5c768968b353d5533
#
_entry.id   b032e98430669ec5c768968b353d5533
#
_cell.length_a   1.000
_cell.length_b   1.000
_cell.length_c   1.000
_cell.angle_alpha   90.00
_cell.angle_beta   90.00
_cell.angle_gamma   90.00
#
_symmetry.space_group_name_H-M   'P 1'
#
loop_
_entity.id
_entity.type
_entity.pdbx_description
1 polymer ?
#
loop_
_entity_poly.entity_id
_entity_poly.type
_entity_poly.pdbx_seq_one_letter_code
_entity_poly.pdbx_strand_id
1 'polypeptide(L)'
;MKIITWNCCLNLSKKFEEINRLNPDILIIQECEELPEDFFPNARYYWTGHTKNKGIGVVLFNNTAKVDESFNDKLDYFLPLNLDNGTKLLATWSFTHRAAGRFGEGHIGHVSEAIKYYKNWLEGSDKAIISGDFNNSVIWDKGNKDSNFGNTNAVLESMGFKSCYHKLNNEDFGTEECATLYHTKKRDKTYHIDYVFLKGLNPKSIEIGSYDDWIKLSDHVPVIVEI
;
A
#
# COMPACT_ATOMS: atom_id res chain seq x y z
N MET A 1 -12.55 -4.45 11.49
CA MET A 1 -12.24 -3.37 10.53
C MET A 1 -11.64 -4.02 9.29
N LYS A 2 -12.16 -3.63 8.12
CA LYS A 2 -11.72 -4.18 6.83
C LYS A 2 -10.84 -3.17 6.10
N ILE A 3 -9.61 -3.56 5.84
CA ILE A 3 -8.61 -2.78 5.10
C ILE A 3 -8.45 -3.40 3.74
N ILE A 4 -8.55 -2.59 2.69
CA ILE A 4 -8.32 -3.04 1.31
C ILE A 4 -7.23 -2.18 0.69
N THR A 5 -6.25 -2.79 0.05
CA THR A 5 -5.33 -2.09 -0.84
C THR A 5 -5.42 -2.63 -2.26
N TRP A 6 -5.35 -1.72 -3.24
CA TRP A 6 -5.47 -2.08 -4.64
C TRP A 6 -4.82 -1.03 -5.55
N ASN A 7 -3.85 -1.44 -6.34
CA ASN A 7 -3.40 -0.63 -7.46
C ASN A 7 -4.45 -0.72 -8.58
N CYS A 8 -5.18 0.35 -8.82
CA CYS A 8 -6.32 0.35 -9.74
C CYS A 8 -5.93 0.51 -11.21
N CYS A 9 -4.65 0.75 -11.53
CA CYS A 9 -4.17 0.98 -12.89
C CYS A 9 -4.98 2.06 -13.62
N LEU A 10 -5.07 3.27 -13.01
CA LEU A 10 -5.78 4.47 -13.48
C LEU A 10 -7.32 4.35 -13.50
N ASN A 11 -7.99 5.50 -13.69
CA ASN A 11 -9.44 5.62 -13.85
C ASN A 11 -10.25 4.97 -12.71
N LEU A 12 -9.89 5.25 -11.46
CA LEU A 12 -10.64 4.78 -10.29
C LEU A 12 -12.12 5.13 -10.37
N SER A 13 -12.44 6.34 -10.82
CA SER A 13 -13.83 6.81 -10.96
C SER A 13 -14.75 5.86 -11.74
N LYS A 14 -14.19 5.11 -12.70
CA LYS A 14 -14.94 4.14 -13.50
C LYS A 14 -14.99 2.73 -12.89
N LYS A 15 -14.21 2.49 -11.83
CA LYS A 15 -14.00 1.16 -11.23
C LYS A 15 -14.39 1.12 -9.75
N PHE A 16 -14.70 2.29 -9.19
CA PHE A 16 -14.95 2.43 -7.75
C PHE A 16 -16.06 1.52 -7.24
N GLU A 17 -17.14 1.38 -7.99
CA GLU A 17 -18.26 0.51 -7.60
C GLU A 17 -17.82 -0.96 -7.39
N GLU A 18 -16.88 -1.45 -8.19
CA GLU A 18 -16.42 -2.83 -8.07
C GLU A 18 -15.62 -3.05 -6.78
N ILE A 19 -14.69 -2.15 -6.45
CA ILE A 19 -13.92 -2.26 -5.22
C ILE A 19 -14.77 -1.93 -3.98
N ASN A 20 -15.74 -1.01 -4.10
CA ASN A 20 -16.62 -0.61 -3.01
C ASN A 20 -17.59 -1.73 -2.57
N ARG A 21 -17.96 -2.63 -3.48
CA ARG A 21 -18.77 -3.83 -3.16
C ARG A 21 -18.12 -4.75 -2.12
N LEU A 22 -16.80 -4.66 -1.95
CA LEU A 22 -16.08 -5.39 -0.90
C LEU A 22 -16.28 -4.79 0.50
N ASN A 23 -16.97 -3.65 0.58
CA ASN A 23 -17.36 -2.97 1.82
C ASN A 23 -16.16 -2.66 2.75
N PRO A 24 -15.17 -1.86 2.29
CA PRO A 24 -14.02 -1.48 3.11
C PRO A 24 -14.38 -0.49 4.21
N ASP A 25 -13.68 -0.52 5.33
CA ASP A 25 -13.59 0.58 6.29
C ASP A 25 -12.46 1.54 5.91
N ILE A 26 -11.36 1.00 5.38
CA ILE A 26 -10.20 1.73 4.85
C ILE A 26 -9.86 1.17 3.48
N LEU A 27 -9.84 2.04 2.47
CA LEU A 27 -9.45 1.69 1.11
C LEU A 27 -8.23 2.50 0.69
N ILE A 28 -7.14 1.82 0.34
CA ILE A 28 -5.87 2.42 -0.07
C ILE A 28 -5.66 2.10 -1.54
N ILE A 29 -5.59 3.13 -2.39
CA ILE A 29 -5.64 2.96 -3.84
C ILE A 29 -4.42 3.59 -4.48
N GLN A 30 -3.67 2.80 -5.20
CA GLN A 30 -2.52 3.26 -5.98
C GLN A 30 -2.91 3.48 -7.43
N GLU A 31 -2.17 4.34 -8.10
CA GLU A 31 -2.40 4.77 -9.49
C GLU A 31 -3.77 5.41 -9.73
N CYS A 32 -4.39 6.00 -8.70
CA CYS A 32 -5.68 6.68 -8.86
C CYS A 32 -5.53 8.16 -9.18
N GLU A 33 -6.54 8.70 -9.84
CA GLU A 33 -6.70 10.13 -10.04
C GLU A 33 -7.13 10.87 -8.77
N GLU A 34 -6.83 12.16 -8.72
CA GLU A 34 -7.43 13.06 -7.74
C GLU A 34 -8.93 13.18 -8.02
N LEU A 35 -9.76 12.82 -7.07
CA LEU A 35 -11.21 12.88 -7.18
C LEU A 35 -11.76 13.98 -6.28
N PRO A 36 -12.89 14.62 -6.65
CA PRO A 36 -13.51 15.63 -5.81
C PRO A 36 -13.99 15.03 -4.47
N GLU A 37 -14.07 15.85 -3.43
CA GLU A 37 -14.44 15.41 -2.08
C GLU A 37 -15.82 14.74 -2.00
N ASP A 38 -16.75 15.17 -2.84
CA ASP A 38 -18.12 14.66 -2.91
C ASP A 38 -18.26 13.36 -3.71
N PHE A 39 -17.17 12.88 -4.34
CA PHE A 39 -17.19 11.62 -5.08
C PHE A 39 -17.46 10.41 -4.17
N PHE A 40 -17.01 10.47 -2.91
CA PHE A 40 -17.16 9.40 -1.93
C PHE A 40 -18.21 9.80 -0.88
N PRO A 41 -19.52 9.49 -1.08
CA PRO A 41 -20.55 9.87 -0.13
C PRO A 41 -20.30 9.18 1.23
N ASN A 42 -20.38 9.99 2.30
CA ASN A 42 -20.17 9.57 3.69
C ASN A 42 -18.75 9.02 4.00
N ALA A 43 -17.74 9.36 3.21
CA ALA A 43 -16.36 9.02 3.45
C ALA A 43 -15.44 10.24 3.40
N ARG A 44 -14.20 10.08 3.83
CA ARG A 44 -13.14 11.08 3.70
C ARG A 44 -12.11 10.58 2.72
N TYR A 45 -11.71 11.45 1.80
CA TYR A 45 -10.70 11.16 0.80
C TYR A 45 -9.44 11.98 1.04
N TYR A 46 -8.31 11.30 1.06
CA TYR A 46 -6.97 11.88 1.17
C TYR A 46 -6.19 11.43 -0.04
N TRP A 47 -5.49 12.36 -0.70
CA TRP A 47 -4.78 12.05 -1.92
C TRP A 47 -3.47 12.83 -2.03
N THR A 48 -2.47 12.24 -2.69
CA THR A 48 -1.25 12.91 -3.12
C THR A 48 -0.75 12.34 -4.44
N GLY A 49 -0.18 13.20 -5.27
CA GLY A 49 0.38 12.82 -6.57
C GLY A 49 0.98 14.01 -7.30
N HIS A 50 1.86 13.75 -8.26
CA HIS A 50 2.48 14.80 -9.08
C HIS A 50 1.53 15.35 -10.16
N THR A 51 0.61 14.56 -10.62
CA THR A 51 -0.40 14.95 -11.60
C THR A 51 -1.76 14.48 -11.13
N LYS A 52 -2.80 15.25 -11.42
CA LYS A 52 -4.18 14.93 -11.02
C LYS A 52 -4.68 13.56 -11.51
N ASN A 53 -4.03 13.00 -12.51
CA ASN A 53 -4.46 11.74 -13.13
C ASN A 53 -3.81 10.51 -12.48
N LYS A 54 -2.79 10.67 -11.63
CA LYS A 54 -2.04 9.55 -11.09
C LYS A 54 -1.39 9.87 -9.74
N GLY A 55 -1.83 9.17 -8.72
CA GLY A 55 -1.35 9.34 -7.36
C GLY A 55 -1.71 8.15 -6.47
N ILE A 56 -1.67 8.39 -5.18
CA ILE A 56 -2.16 7.47 -4.16
C ILE A 56 -3.29 8.12 -3.38
N GLY A 57 -4.38 7.39 -3.19
CA GLY A 57 -5.55 7.83 -2.45
C GLY A 57 -5.86 6.91 -1.27
N VAL A 58 -6.46 7.50 -0.23
CA VAL A 58 -7.01 6.77 0.91
C VAL A 58 -8.45 7.23 1.12
N VAL A 59 -9.38 6.29 1.11
CA VAL A 59 -10.79 6.53 1.46
C VAL A 59 -11.06 5.92 2.82
N LEU A 60 -11.58 6.74 3.75
CA LEU A 60 -11.97 6.34 5.09
C LEU A 60 -13.49 6.41 5.22
N PHE A 61 -14.18 5.29 5.38
CA PHE A 61 -15.64 5.24 5.43
C PHE A 61 -16.21 5.51 6.83
N ASN A 62 -15.54 5.03 7.88
CA ASN A 62 -16.01 5.15 9.26
C ASN A 62 -15.02 5.84 10.19
N ASN A 63 -13.99 6.46 9.64
CA ASN A 63 -12.92 7.12 10.38
C ASN A 63 -12.63 8.49 9.76
N THR A 64 -11.96 9.34 10.53
CA THR A 64 -11.32 10.54 10.02
C THR A 64 -9.83 10.48 10.29
N ALA A 65 -9.06 11.30 9.59
CA ALA A 65 -7.63 11.39 9.80
C ALA A 65 -7.14 12.82 9.60
N LYS A 66 -5.88 13.02 9.97
CA LYS A 66 -5.10 14.21 9.56
C LYS A 66 -3.84 13.71 8.87
N VAL A 67 -3.46 14.40 7.81
CA VAL A 67 -2.13 14.19 7.20
C VAL A 67 -1.11 14.59 8.27
N ASP A 68 -0.11 13.73 8.47
CA ASP A 68 0.93 14.00 9.47
C ASP A 68 1.83 15.16 9.04
N GLU A 69 2.33 15.92 10.01
CA GLU A 69 3.20 17.07 9.79
C GLU A 69 4.55 16.67 9.15
N SER A 70 4.96 15.42 9.29
CA SER A 70 6.15 14.86 8.64
C SER A 70 5.94 14.55 7.15
N PHE A 71 4.74 14.78 6.59
CA PHE A 71 4.50 14.57 5.17
C PHE A 71 5.57 15.28 4.32
N ASN A 72 6.12 14.54 3.38
CA ASN A 72 7.18 15.02 2.52
C ASN A 72 6.82 14.72 1.05
N ASP A 73 6.49 15.74 0.29
CA ASP A 73 6.12 15.66 -1.12
C ASP A 73 7.25 15.15 -2.03
N LYS A 74 8.49 15.13 -1.54
CA LYS A 74 9.62 14.54 -2.26
C LYS A 74 9.71 13.02 -2.12
N LEU A 75 9.03 12.45 -1.13
CA LEU A 75 8.79 11.00 -1.02
C LEU A 75 7.54 10.66 -1.78
N ASP A 76 7.68 10.53 -3.08
CA ASP A 76 6.56 10.32 -4.00
C ASP A 76 5.65 9.18 -3.56
N TYR A 77 4.36 9.49 -3.45
CA TYR A 77 3.30 8.51 -3.22
C TYR A 77 3.38 7.75 -1.88
N PHE A 78 3.89 8.41 -0.83
CA PHE A 78 3.80 7.93 0.55
C PHE A 78 2.97 8.94 1.36
N LEU A 79 1.79 8.51 1.79
CA LEU A 79 0.84 9.38 2.48
C LEU A 79 0.69 8.97 3.95
N PRO A 80 1.33 9.71 4.89
CA PRO A 80 1.21 9.45 6.32
C PRO A 80 -0.06 10.08 6.88
N LEU A 81 -0.91 9.26 7.50
CA LEU A 81 -2.16 9.68 8.12
C LEU A 81 -2.19 9.30 9.60
N ASN A 82 -2.62 10.22 10.44
CA ASN A 82 -2.98 9.97 11.84
C ASN A 82 -4.50 9.79 11.91
N LEU A 83 -4.97 8.56 12.11
CA LEU A 83 -6.40 8.28 12.27
C LEU A 83 -6.89 8.78 13.63
N ASP A 84 -8.16 9.14 13.73
CA ASP A 84 -8.81 9.65 14.96
C ASP A 84 -8.79 8.65 16.12
N ASN A 85 -8.68 7.36 15.85
CA ASN A 85 -8.54 6.30 16.86
C ASN A 85 -7.09 6.08 17.34
N GLY A 86 -6.15 6.96 16.98
CA GLY A 86 -4.74 6.90 17.37
C GLY A 86 -3.88 5.93 16.53
N THR A 87 -4.45 5.27 15.53
CA THR A 87 -3.68 4.41 14.61
C THR A 87 -2.96 5.27 13.57
N LYS A 88 -1.70 4.98 13.30
CA LYS A 88 -0.96 5.58 12.17
C LYS A 88 -1.13 4.73 10.92
N LEU A 89 -1.36 5.37 9.79
CA LEU A 89 -1.47 4.72 8.49
C LEU A 89 -0.48 5.35 7.51
N LEU A 90 0.48 4.58 7.03
CA LEU A 90 1.32 4.95 5.89
C LEU A 90 0.78 4.24 4.65
N ALA A 91 0.03 4.98 3.84
CA ALA A 91 -0.38 4.50 2.53
C ALA A 91 0.82 4.57 1.58
N THR A 92 1.08 3.49 0.85
CA THR A 92 2.33 3.26 0.13
C THR A 92 2.07 2.93 -1.33
N TRP A 93 2.73 3.67 -2.21
CA TRP A 93 2.92 3.28 -3.58
C TRP A 93 4.38 3.53 -3.97
N SER A 94 5.21 2.51 -3.91
CA SER A 94 6.60 2.60 -4.34
C SER A 94 6.65 2.62 -5.85
N PHE A 95 7.18 3.69 -6.43
CA PHE A 95 7.13 3.89 -7.87
C PHE A 95 8.07 2.98 -8.65
N THR A 96 9.14 2.52 -8.03
CA THR A 96 10.15 1.64 -8.64
C THR A 96 10.87 0.84 -7.56
N HIS A 97 11.27 -0.38 -7.87
CA HIS A 97 12.16 -1.19 -7.03
C HIS A 97 13.61 -0.65 -6.97
N ARG A 98 13.91 0.46 -7.66
CA ARG A 98 15.18 1.14 -7.61
C ARG A 98 15.12 2.30 -6.62
N ALA A 99 16.20 2.52 -5.89
CA ALA A 99 16.30 3.59 -4.89
C ALA A 99 16.41 5.02 -5.48
N ALA A 100 16.25 5.19 -6.78
CA ALA A 100 16.30 6.50 -7.43
C ALA A 100 14.91 7.04 -7.71
N GLY A 101 14.72 8.33 -7.46
CA GLY A 101 13.49 9.03 -7.82
C GLY A 101 13.28 9.07 -9.35
N ARG A 102 12.03 9.13 -9.77
CA ARG A 102 11.66 9.18 -11.18
C ARG A 102 11.42 10.61 -11.68
N PHE A 103 11.00 11.50 -10.81
CA PHE A 103 10.53 12.84 -11.18
C PHE A 103 11.58 13.93 -11.07
N GLY A 104 12.86 13.54 -11.13
CA GLY A 104 13.96 14.47 -11.11
C GLY A 104 14.70 14.52 -9.77
N GLU A 105 15.59 15.48 -9.66
CA GLU A 105 16.46 15.61 -8.51
C GLU A 105 15.70 15.86 -7.21
N GLY A 106 15.99 15.08 -6.20
CA GLY A 106 15.41 15.21 -4.87
C GLY A 106 14.07 14.47 -4.66
N HIS A 107 13.50 13.83 -5.68
CA HIS A 107 12.33 12.96 -5.53
C HIS A 107 12.74 11.49 -5.36
N ILE A 108 12.17 10.82 -4.38
CA ILE A 108 12.51 9.46 -4.00
C ILE A 108 11.22 8.63 -3.96
N GLY A 109 11.13 7.62 -4.81
CA GLY A 109 9.94 6.77 -4.94
C GLY A 109 10.12 5.36 -4.36
N HIS A 110 11.21 5.08 -3.63
CA HIS A 110 11.50 3.73 -3.14
C HIS A 110 11.04 3.52 -1.70
N VAL A 111 10.39 2.38 -1.45
CA VAL A 111 9.82 2.05 -0.13
C VAL A 111 10.87 2.05 1.00
N SER A 112 12.10 1.57 0.76
CA SER A 112 13.14 1.55 1.78
C SER A 112 13.50 2.95 2.29
N GLU A 113 13.51 3.94 1.41
CA GLU A 113 13.81 5.32 1.79
C GLU A 113 12.64 5.95 2.55
N ALA A 114 11.41 5.67 2.13
CA ALA A 114 10.23 6.14 2.85
C ALA A 114 10.14 5.53 4.26
N ILE A 115 10.41 4.23 4.41
CA ILE A 115 10.43 3.58 5.72
C ILE A 115 11.52 4.17 6.64
N LYS A 116 12.71 4.45 6.11
CA LYS A 116 13.77 5.12 6.86
C LYS A 116 13.35 6.52 7.33
N TYR A 117 12.73 7.29 6.42
CA TYR A 117 12.28 8.65 6.71
C TYR A 117 11.17 8.68 7.77
N TYR A 118 10.14 7.84 7.62
CA TYR A 118 9.00 7.79 8.55
C TYR A 118 9.25 6.92 9.78
N LYS A 119 10.44 6.36 9.98
CA LYS A 119 10.76 5.44 11.06
C LYS A 119 10.35 5.96 12.42
N ASN A 120 10.83 7.15 12.81
CA ASN A 120 10.53 7.74 14.13
C ASN A 120 9.04 8.00 14.33
N TRP A 121 8.35 8.44 13.28
CA TRP A 121 6.91 8.61 13.30
C TRP A 121 6.20 7.27 13.53
N LEU A 122 6.53 6.23 12.79
CA LEU A 122 5.96 4.88 12.92
C LEU A 122 6.28 4.24 14.29
N GLU A 123 7.49 4.41 14.81
CA GLU A 123 7.88 3.90 16.12
C GLU A 123 7.11 4.57 17.27
N GLY A 124 6.78 5.84 17.14
CA GLY A 124 6.04 6.63 18.11
C GLY A 124 4.55 6.28 18.25
N SER A 125 4.10 5.12 17.74
CA SER A 125 2.73 4.65 17.90
C SER A 125 2.68 3.17 18.27
N ASP A 126 1.76 2.82 19.18
CA ASP A 126 1.49 1.43 19.54
C ASP A 126 0.72 0.68 18.44
N LYS A 127 -0.02 1.41 17.59
CA LYS A 127 -0.81 0.85 16.50
C LYS A 127 -0.48 1.55 15.19
N ALA A 128 -0.04 0.77 14.20
CA ALA A 128 0.25 1.31 12.89
C ALA A 128 -0.06 0.32 11.77
N ILE A 129 -0.36 0.86 10.59
CA ILE A 129 -0.63 0.15 9.35
C ILE A 129 0.31 0.73 8.28
N ILE A 130 0.98 -0.12 7.53
CA ILE A 130 1.68 0.25 6.30
C ILE A 130 1.10 -0.63 5.21
N SER A 131 0.54 -0.03 4.17
CA SER A 131 -0.17 -0.81 3.17
C SER A 131 -0.13 -0.16 1.79
N GLY A 132 -0.06 -0.99 0.76
CA GLY A 132 -0.05 -0.56 -0.62
C GLY A 132 0.77 -1.43 -1.54
N ASP A 133 1.04 -0.90 -2.72
CA ASP A 133 1.94 -1.47 -3.71
C ASP A 133 3.39 -1.04 -3.41
N PHE A 134 4.17 -2.00 -2.95
CA PHE A 134 5.59 -1.78 -2.62
C PHE A 134 6.49 -1.85 -3.84
N ASN A 135 5.99 -2.35 -4.97
CA ASN A 135 6.76 -2.58 -6.18
C ASN A 135 8.10 -3.26 -5.89
N ASN A 136 8.13 -4.11 -4.88
CA ASN A 136 9.32 -4.77 -4.39
C ASN A 136 9.02 -6.17 -3.83
N SER A 137 9.99 -7.08 -3.95
CA SER A 137 9.93 -8.43 -3.41
C SER A 137 11.35 -8.95 -3.20
N VAL A 138 11.54 -9.85 -2.25
CA VAL A 138 12.85 -10.49 -1.98
C VAL A 138 13.39 -11.28 -3.18
N ILE A 139 12.52 -11.73 -4.09
CA ILE A 139 12.96 -12.43 -5.32
C ILE A 139 13.84 -11.57 -6.23
N TRP A 140 13.81 -10.24 -6.05
CA TRP A 140 14.63 -9.29 -6.80
C TRP A 140 15.86 -8.81 -6.03
N ASP A 141 16.03 -9.27 -4.80
CA ASP A 141 17.18 -8.90 -3.97
C ASP A 141 18.48 -9.40 -4.58
N LYS A 142 19.48 -8.53 -4.65
CA LYS A 142 20.80 -8.85 -5.21
C LYS A 142 21.90 -8.26 -4.38
N GLY A 143 22.85 -9.13 -3.97
CA GLY A 143 23.97 -8.71 -3.15
C GLY A 143 23.51 -8.06 -1.83
N ASN A 144 24.38 -7.27 -1.22
CA ASN A 144 24.07 -6.57 0.03
C ASN A 144 23.76 -5.09 -0.27
N LYS A 145 22.53 -4.80 -0.69
CA LYS A 145 22.06 -3.45 -1.00
C LYS A 145 21.02 -3.00 0.04
N ASP A 146 21.14 -1.77 0.49
CA ASP A 146 20.17 -1.18 1.44
C ASP A 146 18.73 -1.18 0.90
N SER A 147 18.58 -1.11 -0.43
CA SER A 147 17.28 -1.14 -1.11
C SER A 147 16.68 -2.55 -1.29
N ASN A 148 17.38 -3.61 -0.87
CA ASN A 148 16.83 -4.96 -0.90
C ASN A 148 15.59 -5.04 -0.02
N PHE A 149 14.57 -5.75 -0.48
CA PHE A 149 13.31 -5.87 0.24
C PHE A 149 13.47 -6.63 1.57
N GLY A 150 14.34 -7.64 1.60
CA GLY A 150 14.70 -8.34 2.85
C GLY A 150 15.22 -7.39 3.93
N ASN A 151 16.06 -6.40 3.57
CA ASN A 151 16.53 -5.38 4.50
C ASN A 151 15.39 -4.45 4.95
N THR A 152 14.51 -4.06 4.03
CA THR A 152 13.32 -3.24 4.35
C THR A 152 12.41 -4.00 5.31
N ASN A 153 12.14 -5.28 5.05
CA ASN A 153 11.34 -6.13 5.93
C ASN A 153 11.97 -6.28 7.32
N ALA A 154 13.29 -6.50 7.41
CA ALA A 154 13.99 -6.59 8.69
C ALA A 154 13.84 -5.29 9.52
N VAL A 155 13.88 -4.12 8.86
CA VAL A 155 13.62 -2.84 9.53
C VAL A 155 12.16 -2.77 10.02
N LEU A 156 11.19 -3.15 9.21
CA LEU A 156 9.78 -3.21 9.60
C LEU A 156 9.56 -4.14 10.80
N GLU A 157 10.15 -5.33 10.76
CA GLU A 157 10.07 -6.30 11.88
C GLU A 157 10.71 -5.76 13.16
N SER A 158 11.84 -5.05 13.06
CA SER A 158 12.49 -4.42 14.22
C SER A 158 11.61 -3.36 14.89
N MET A 159 10.72 -2.71 14.13
CA MET A 159 9.71 -1.77 14.64
C MET A 159 8.43 -2.45 15.15
N GLY A 160 8.34 -3.78 15.06
CA GLY A 160 7.18 -4.56 15.50
C GLY A 160 6.09 -4.77 14.45
N PHE A 161 6.35 -4.44 13.19
CA PHE A 161 5.43 -4.75 12.10
C PHE A 161 5.50 -6.21 11.68
N LYS A 162 4.37 -6.75 11.25
CA LYS A 162 4.24 -8.08 10.66
C LYS A 162 3.40 -8.01 9.40
N SER A 163 3.85 -8.65 8.33
CA SER A 163 3.04 -8.82 7.12
C SER A 163 1.84 -9.73 7.43
N CYS A 164 0.64 -9.28 7.05
CA CYS A 164 -0.59 -10.04 7.27
C CYS A 164 -0.57 -11.36 6.50
N TYR A 165 -0.13 -11.32 5.24
CA TYR A 165 -0.09 -12.50 4.37
C TYR A 165 0.79 -13.59 4.98
N HIS A 166 2.05 -13.26 5.27
CA HIS A 166 3.03 -14.21 5.77
C HIS A 166 2.68 -14.73 7.17
N LYS A 167 2.10 -13.87 8.02
CA LYS A 167 1.66 -14.28 9.36
C LYS A 167 0.50 -15.28 9.32
N LEU A 168 -0.48 -15.11 8.41
CA LEU A 168 -1.68 -15.94 8.37
C LEU A 168 -1.48 -17.23 7.57
N ASN A 169 -0.69 -17.19 6.50
CA ASN A 169 -0.46 -18.34 5.63
C ASN A 169 0.77 -19.18 6.07
N ASN A 170 1.62 -18.63 6.97
CA ASN A 170 2.86 -19.26 7.38
C ASN A 170 3.80 -19.57 6.19
N GLU A 171 3.87 -18.61 5.27
CA GLU A 171 4.74 -18.65 4.09
C GLU A 171 5.92 -17.68 4.27
N ASP A 172 7.06 -17.98 3.66
CA ASP A 172 8.22 -17.10 3.62
C ASP A 172 8.09 -16.09 2.46
N PHE A 173 8.70 -14.92 2.64
CA PHE A 173 8.79 -13.93 1.56
C PHE A 173 9.52 -14.52 0.34
N GLY A 174 8.95 -14.35 -0.84
CA GLY A 174 9.45 -14.86 -2.11
C GLY A 174 8.95 -16.26 -2.46
N THR A 175 8.11 -16.86 -1.62
CA THR A 175 7.48 -18.17 -1.85
C THR A 175 5.96 -18.10 -1.87
N GLU A 176 5.41 -16.88 -1.95
CA GLU A 176 3.97 -16.62 -1.88
C GLU A 176 3.21 -17.39 -2.98
N GLU A 177 2.22 -18.18 -2.59
CA GLU A 177 1.37 -18.93 -3.52
C GLU A 177 0.38 -18.02 -4.27
N CYS A 178 -0.02 -16.91 -3.64
CA CYS A 178 -0.96 -15.95 -4.21
C CYS A 178 -0.24 -14.73 -4.79
N ALA A 179 -0.47 -14.46 -6.07
CA ALA A 179 0.01 -13.25 -6.72
C ALA A 179 -0.90 -12.06 -6.47
N THR A 180 -0.33 -10.86 -6.35
CA THR A 180 -1.07 -9.59 -6.31
C THR A 180 -0.93 -8.80 -7.61
N LEU A 181 0.12 -9.05 -8.39
CA LEU A 181 0.35 -8.49 -9.73
C LEU A 181 0.43 -9.59 -10.79
N TYR A 182 -0.29 -9.38 -11.89
CA TYR A 182 -0.23 -10.14 -13.13
C TYR A 182 0.38 -9.28 -14.23
N HIS A 183 1.71 -9.22 -14.28
CA HIS A 183 2.46 -8.29 -15.12
C HIS A 183 2.02 -8.38 -16.60
N THR A 184 1.67 -7.21 -17.15
CA THR A 184 1.09 -7.11 -18.51
C THR A 184 -0.20 -7.94 -18.69
N LYS A 185 -0.96 -8.15 -17.60
CA LYS A 185 -2.21 -8.94 -17.54
C LYS A 185 -2.04 -10.40 -17.95
N LYS A 186 -0.85 -10.97 -17.79
CA LYS A 186 -0.56 -12.36 -18.15
C LYS A 186 -0.61 -13.25 -16.91
N ARG A 187 -1.37 -14.34 -16.99
CA ARG A 187 -1.58 -15.29 -15.89
C ARG A 187 -0.29 -16.01 -15.45
N ASP A 188 0.69 -16.12 -16.32
CA ASP A 188 1.98 -16.77 -16.09
C ASP A 188 3.12 -15.83 -15.66
N LYS A 189 2.84 -14.53 -15.54
CA LYS A 189 3.82 -13.52 -15.08
C LYS A 189 3.34 -12.87 -13.79
N THR A 190 3.56 -13.55 -12.70
CA THR A 190 2.97 -13.22 -11.41
C THR A 190 4.02 -12.77 -10.39
N TYR A 191 3.62 -11.83 -9.54
CA TYR A 191 4.43 -11.34 -8.42
C TYR A 191 3.53 -11.04 -7.23
N HIS A 192 4.05 -11.17 -6.02
CA HIS A 192 3.42 -10.67 -4.80
C HIS A 192 4.18 -9.42 -4.36
N ILE A 193 3.59 -8.26 -4.53
CA ILE A 193 4.22 -6.95 -4.30
C ILE A 193 3.31 -5.93 -3.60
N ASP A 194 2.07 -6.29 -3.37
CA ASP A 194 1.13 -5.50 -2.58
C ASP A 194 1.02 -6.10 -1.18
N TYR A 195 1.27 -5.30 -0.16
CA TYR A 195 1.37 -5.78 1.22
C TYR A 195 0.50 -4.98 2.17
N VAL A 196 0.10 -5.63 3.26
CA VAL A 196 -0.44 -5.01 4.48
C VAL A 196 0.41 -5.45 5.65
N PHE A 197 1.14 -4.50 6.24
CA PHE A 197 1.91 -4.68 7.46
C PHE A 197 1.18 -4.03 8.64
N LEU A 198 1.10 -4.74 9.75
CA LEU A 198 0.45 -4.29 10.98
C LEU A 198 1.42 -4.29 12.16
N LYS A 199 1.33 -3.25 12.99
CA LYS A 199 1.96 -3.13 14.30
C LYS A 199 0.88 -2.94 15.36
N GLY A 200 0.92 -3.70 16.46
CA GLY A 200 -0.05 -3.58 17.55
C GLY A 200 -1.50 -3.92 17.19
N LEU A 201 -1.71 -4.51 16.02
CA LEU A 201 -3.00 -4.97 15.49
C LEU A 201 -2.86 -6.43 15.05
N ASN A 202 -3.95 -7.20 15.14
CA ASN A 202 -3.93 -8.61 14.77
C ASN A 202 -4.85 -8.87 13.57
N PRO A 203 -4.32 -9.37 12.43
CA PRO A 203 -5.15 -9.78 11.33
C PRO A 203 -5.94 -11.04 11.71
N LYS A 204 -7.23 -11.07 11.34
CA LYS A 204 -8.14 -12.22 11.49
C LYS A 204 -8.20 -13.06 10.22
N SER A 205 -8.23 -12.37 9.08
CA SER A 205 -8.24 -13.00 7.76
C SER A 205 -7.53 -12.13 6.74
N ILE A 206 -7.06 -12.79 5.69
CA ILE A 206 -6.57 -12.17 4.46
C ILE A 206 -7.15 -12.89 3.25
N GLU A 207 -7.57 -12.11 2.27
CA GLU A 207 -8.03 -12.60 0.98
C GLU A 207 -7.30 -11.83 -0.13
N ILE A 208 -6.85 -12.55 -1.14
CA ILE A 208 -6.28 -11.97 -2.36
C ILE A 208 -7.30 -12.15 -3.48
N GLY A 209 -7.63 -11.08 -4.17
CA GLY A 209 -8.58 -11.11 -5.27
C GLY A 209 -8.16 -12.09 -6.39
N SER A 210 -9.15 -12.67 -7.08
CA SER A 210 -8.86 -13.63 -8.14
C SER A 210 -8.46 -12.94 -9.45
N TYR A 211 -7.62 -13.61 -10.25
CA TYR A 211 -7.28 -13.16 -11.60
C TYR A 211 -8.54 -12.89 -12.45
N ASP A 212 -9.49 -13.83 -12.44
CA ASP A 212 -10.64 -13.81 -13.35
C ASP A 212 -11.60 -12.64 -13.04
N ASP A 213 -11.72 -12.25 -11.79
CA ASP A 213 -12.57 -11.14 -11.38
C ASP A 213 -11.93 -9.77 -11.66
N TRP A 214 -10.61 -9.64 -11.47
CA TRP A 214 -9.97 -8.33 -11.40
C TRP A 214 -9.13 -7.95 -12.61
N ILE A 215 -8.68 -8.90 -13.44
CA ILE A 215 -7.72 -8.64 -14.53
C ILE A 215 -8.26 -7.68 -15.61
N LYS A 216 -9.57 -7.59 -15.78
CA LYS A 216 -10.21 -6.63 -16.70
C LYS A 216 -10.07 -5.20 -16.20
N LEU A 217 -10.04 -5.02 -14.90
CA LEU A 217 -9.99 -3.71 -14.24
C LEU A 217 -8.55 -3.24 -14.03
N SER A 218 -7.67 -4.11 -13.56
CA SER A 218 -6.27 -3.80 -13.29
C SER A 218 -5.40 -5.03 -13.59
N ASP A 219 -4.10 -4.85 -13.71
CA ASP A 219 -3.12 -5.94 -13.66
C ASP A 219 -2.77 -6.33 -12.21
N HIS A 220 -3.20 -5.53 -11.22
CA HIS A 220 -3.20 -5.92 -9.82
C HIS A 220 -4.57 -6.40 -9.35
N VAL A 221 -4.57 -7.28 -8.37
CA VAL A 221 -5.77 -7.71 -7.65
C VAL A 221 -5.78 -7.13 -6.23
N PRO A 222 -6.94 -6.89 -5.61
CA PRO A 222 -6.99 -6.32 -4.27
C PRO A 222 -6.46 -7.30 -3.22
N VAL A 223 -5.82 -6.74 -2.19
CA VAL A 223 -5.49 -7.41 -0.94
C VAL A 223 -6.46 -6.92 0.13
N ILE A 224 -7.19 -7.84 0.75
CA ILE A 224 -8.28 -7.59 1.68
C ILE A 224 -7.89 -8.18 3.03
N VAL A 225 -7.83 -7.36 4.07
CA VAL A 225 -7.47 -7.78 5.44
C VAL A 225 -8.55 -7.39 6.42
N GLU A 226 -8.99 -8.33 7.24
CA GLU A 226 -9.84 -8.04 8.41
C GLU A 226 -9.02 -8.07 9.70
N ILE A 227 -9.24 -7.06 10.57
CA ILE A 227 -8.62 -6.94 11.89
C ILE A 227 -9.64 -6.75 12.99
#